data_9436750b6f12f2f57123922e1c4e9fbb
#
_entry.id   9436750b6f12f2f57123922e1c4e9fbb
#
_cell.length_a   1.000
_cell.length_b   1.000
_cell.length_c   1.000
_cell.angle_alpha   90.00
_cell.angle_beta   90.00
_cell.angle_gamma   90.00
#
_symmetry.space_group_name_H-M   'P 1'
#
loop_
_entity.id
_entity.type
_entity.pdbx_description
1 polymer ?
#
loop_
_entity_poly.entity_id
_entity_poly.type
_entity_poly.pdbx_seq_one_letter_code
_entity_poly.pdbx_strand_id
1 'polypeptide(L)'
;ELTTKINEASIEAAKYATVEDFFVLLDGIGATGVNAGTSYDMTVYYNSFPAASMYKWLTIFSDRMIDPVYRTFQAELENVFEEYNMYEDNPNTHVRKELMSKLYAGHPYERDVIGLPEHLKNPRLSKLIEFYNTWYVPNNMALIIVGDFDTEATTPMIEETFGRLE
;
A
#
# COMPACT_ATOMS: atom_id res chain seq x y z
N GLU A 1 -27.35 12.50 -2.46
CA GLU A 1 -27.48 12.09 -3.87
C GLU A 1 -26.14 11.68 -4.47
N LEU A 2 -25.08 12.48 -4.36
CA LEU A 2 -23.75 12.13 -4.90
C LEU A 2 -23.11 10.97 -4.12
N THR A 3 -23.19 10.99 -2.81
CA THR A 3 -22.69 9.93 -1.92
C THR A 3 -23.39 8.59 -2.20
N THR A 4 -24.69 8.62 -2.46
CA THR A 4 -25.46 7.43 -2.80
C THR A 4 -24.99 6.82 -4.13
N LYS A 5 -24.78 7.65 -5.15
CA LYS A 5 -24.25 7.21 -6.46
C LYS A 5 -22.84 6.66 -6.37
N ILE A 6 -21.99 7.26 -5.54
CA ILE A 6 -20.62 6.76 -5.29
C ILE A 6 -20.69 5.38 -4.63
N ASN A 7 -21.55 5.21 -3.63
CA ASN A 7 -21.72 3.94 -2.94
C ASN A 7 -22.26 2.86 -3.87
N GLU A 8 -23.27 3.16 -4.67
CA GLU A 8 -23.81 2.24 -5.68
C GLU A 8 -22.75 1.81 -6.70
N ALA A 9 -21.96 2.77 -7.21
CA ALA A 9 -20.87 2.49 -8.13
C ALA A 9 -19.76 1.64 -7.48
N SER A 10 -19.44 1.89 -6.21
CA SER A 10 -18.45 1.11 -5.45
C SER A 10 -18.93 -0.33 -5.21
N ILE A 11 -20.21 -0.54 -4.86
CA ILE A 11 -20.81 -1.86 -4.70
C ILE A 11 -20.80 -2.62 -6.04
N GLU A 12 -21.12 -1.94 -7.14
CA GLU A 12 -21.06 -2.57 -8.47
C GLU A 12 -19.64 -2.95 -8.86
N ALA A 13 -18.66 -2.07 -8.65
CA ALA A 13 -17.25 -2.35 -8.91
C ALA A 13 -16.72 -3.52 -8.06
N ALA A 14 -17.16 -3.62 -6.80
CA ALA A 14 -16.75 -4.70 -5.89
C ALA A 14 -17.15 -6.10 -6.39
N LYS A 15 -18.22 -6.22 -7.19
CA LYS A 15 -18.61 -7.51 -7.79
C LYS A 15 -17.57 -8.08 -8.78
N TYR A 16 -16.72 -7.22 -9.31
CA TYR A 16 -15.64 -7.56 -10.24
C TYR A 16 -14.27 -7.57 -9.56
N ALA A 17 -14.23 -7.36 -8.26
CA ALA A 17 -13.00 -7.37 -7.49
C ALA A 17 -12.82 -8.74 -6.83
N THR A 18 -11.78 -9.44 -7.20
CA THR A 18 -11.28 -10.59 -6.48
C THR A 18 -10.13 -10.10 -5.59
N VAL A 19 -10.44 -9.83 -4.34
CA VAL A 19 -9.49 -9.27 -3.35
C VAL A 19 -8.32 -10.24 -3.11
N GLU A 20 -8.58 -11.53 -3.32
CA GLU A 20 -7.64 -12.61 -3.04
C GLU A 20 -6.67 -12.91 -4.19
N ASP A 21 -6.92 -12.45 -5.42
CA ASP A 21 -6.14 -12.84 -6.60
C ASP A 21 -4.65 -12.52 -6.45
N PHE A 22 -4.29 -11.38 -5.87
CA PHE A 22 -2.91 -11.03 -5.62
C PHE A 22 -2.22 -12.03 -4.67
N PHE A 23 -2.88 -12.39 -3.57
CA PHE A 23 -2.36 -13.38 -2.62
C PHE A 23 -2.31 -14.78 -3.22
N VAL A 24 -3.32 -15.16 -4.02
CA VAL A 24 -3.33 -16.44 -4.76
C VAL A 24 -2.14 -16.51 -5.73
N LEU A 25 -1.84 -15.44 -6.45
CA LEU A 25 -0.67 -15.37 -7.33
C LEU A 25 0.64 -15.53 -6.55
N LEU A 26 0.76 -14.87 -5.40
CA LEU A 26 1.95 -14.96 -4.55
C LEU A 26 2.12 -16.35 -3.93
N ASP A 27 1.05 -16.94 -3.43
CA ASP A 27 1.04 -18.31 -2.92
C ASP A 27 1.44 -19.31 -4.03
N GLY A 28 0.92 -19.09 -5.25
CA GLY A 28 1.24 -19.92 -6.42
C GLY A 28 2.71 -19.91 -6.83
N ILE A 29 3.47 -18.90 -6.45
CA ILE A 29 4.93 -18.82 -6.65
C ILE A 29 5.73 -19.19 -5.39
N GLY A 30 5.06 -19.55 -4.30
CA GLY A 30 5.67 -19.92 -3.03
C GLY A 30 6.12 -18.74 -2.17
N ALA A 31 5.54 -17.55 -2.37
CA ALA A 31 5.83 -16.41 -1.52
C ALA A 31 5.21 -16.57 -0.13
N THR A 32 5.92 -16.10 0.89
CA THR A 32 5.50 -16.18 2.30
C THR A 32 5.80 -14.87 3.02
N GLY A 33 5.13 -14.64 4.16
CA GLY A 33 5.35 -13.44 4.97
C GLY A 33 4.99 -12.15 4.24
N VAL A 34 4.02 -12.20 3.34
CA VAL A 34 3.55 -11.05 2.57
C VAL A 34 2.94 -10.03 3.52
N ASN A 35 3.54 -8.84 3.59
CA ASN A 35 3.06 -7.78 4.45
C ASN A 35 3.52 -6.41 3.93
N ALA A 36 3.02 -5.36 4.57
CA ALA A 36 3.43 -3.98 4.31
C ALA A 36 3.43 -3.17 5.61
N GLY A 37 4.17 -2.08 5.63
CA GLY A 37 4.19 -1.15 6.75
C GLY A 37 4.31 0.28 6.25
N THR A 38 3.64 1.21 6.96
CA THR A 38 3.71 2.64 6.67
C THR A 38 4.26 3.38 7.88
N SER A 39 5.19 4.28 7.62
CA SER A 39 5.73 5.22 8.59
C SER A 39 5.52 6.67 8.12
N TYR A 40 6.13 7.63 8.82
CA TYR A 40 6.04 9.04 8.42
C TYR A 40 6.65 9.33 7.04
N ASP A 41 7.74 8.64 6.69
CA ASP A 41 8.54 8.96 5.51
C ASP A 41 8.54 7.86 4.45
N MET A 42 8.00 6.68 4.74
CA MET A 42 8.03 5.57 3.80
C MET A 42 6.87 4.61 3.96
N THR A 43 6.54 3.95 2.85
CA THR A 43 5.76 2.72 2.82
C THR A 43 6.66 1.60 2.31
N VAL A 44 6.70 0.48 3.01
CA VAL A 44 7.49 -0.70 2.63
C VAL A 44 6.57 -1.88 2.39
N TYR A 45 6.79 -2.60 1.29
CA TYR A 45 6.15 -3.87 0.95
C TYR A 45 7.21 -4.94 1.00
N TYR A 46 6.98 -6.02 1.70
CA TYR A 46 7.98 -7.07 1.87
C TYR A 46 7.38 -8.46 1.93
N ASN A 47 8.14 -9.42 1.48
CA ASN A 47 7.84 -10.85 1.56
C ASN A 47 9.11 -11.67 1.28
N SER A 48 9.01 -12.98 1.47
CA SER A 48 10.02 -13.93 1.05
C SER A 48 9.48 -14.79 -0.09
N PHE A 49 10.32 -15.18 -1.02
CA PHE A 49 9.95 -16.04 -2.14
C PHE A 49 11.14 -16.92 -2.57
N PRO A 50 10.90 -18.10 -3.18
CA PRO A 50 11.98 -18.94 -3.69
C PRO A 50 12.74 -18.29 -4.85
N ALA A 51 14.07 -18.40 -4.87
CA ALA A 51 14.91 -17.81 -5.93
C ALA A 51 14.48 -18.26 -7.34
N ALA A 52 14.00 -19.50 -7.49
CA ALA A 52 13.46 -20.01 -8.76
C ALA A 52 12.19 -19.26 -9.26
N SER A 53 11.52 -18.51 -8.39
CA SER A 53 10.34 -17.70 -8.72
C SER A 53 10.67 -16.23 -9.00
N MET A 54 11.95 -15.85 -9.07
CA MET A 54 12.42 -14.47 -9.21
C MET A 54 11.67 -13.70 -10.32
N TYR A 55 11.67 -14.19 -11.55
CA TYR A 55 11.04 -13.51 -12.67
C TYR A 55 9.52 -13.34 -12.49
N LYS A 56 8.85 -14.38 -11.98
CA LYS A 56 7.41 -14.32 -11.72
C LYS A 56 7.09 -13.29 -10.62
N TRP A 57 7.90 -13.26 -9.58
CA TRP A 57 7.76 -12.28 -8.50
C TRP A 57 7.96 -10.86 -9.02
N LEU A 58 9.01 -10.61 -9.78
CA LEU A 58 9.28 -9.31 -10.40
C LEU A 58 8.12 -8.86 -11.29
N THR A 59 7.55 -9.77 -12.10
CA THR A 59 6.38 -9.49 -12.96
C THR A 59 5.16 -9.09 -12.13
N ILE A 60 4.79 -9.88 -11.12
CA ILE A 60 3.61 -9.62 -10.28
C ILE A 60 3.72 -8.26 -9.57
N PHE A 61 4.89 -7.98 -8.98
CA PHE A 61 5.07 -6.73 -8.25
C PHE A 61 5.22 -5.51 -9.17
N SER A 62 5.88 -5.64 -10.31
CA SER A 62 5.97 -4.53 -11.27
C SER A 62 4.61 -4.18 -11.86
N ASP A 63 3.81 -5.17 -12.26
CA ASP A 63 2.46 -4.92 -12.78
C ASP A 63 1.55 -4.26 -11.73
N ARG A 64 1.64 -4.70 -10.46
CA ARG A 64 0.93 -4.05 -9.36
C ARG A 64 1.31 -2.57 -9.19
N MET A 65 2.59 -2.23 -9.40
CA MET A 65 3.07 -0.84 -9.25
C MET A 65 2.77 0.01 -10.50
N ILE A 66 2.70 -0.59 -11.68
CA ILE A 66 2.40 0.12 -12.94
C ILE A 66 0.90 0.42 -13.06
N ASP A 67 0.04 -0.54 -12.74
CA ASP A 67 -1.42 -0.41 -12.89
C ASP A 67 -2.16 -0.85 -11.62
N PRO A 68 -2.12 -0.02 -10.56
CA PRO A 68 -2.78 -0.35 -9.31
C PRO A 68 -4.30 -0.34 -9.43
N VAL A 69 -4.95 -1.36 -8.86
CA VAL A 69 -6.40 -1.53 -8.91
C VAL A 69 -7.04 -1.10 -7.59
N TYR A 70 -7.97 -0.15 -7.65
CA TYR A 70 -8.61 0.47 -6.47
C TYR A 70 -10.07 0.04 -6.25
N ARG A 71 -10.50 -1.11 -6.79
CA ARG A 71 -11.91 -1.56 -6.75
C ARG A 71 -12.45 -1.79 -5.34
N THR A 72 -11.57 -2.12 -4.40
CA THR A 72 -11.92 -2.39 -2.99
C THR A 72 -11.72 -1.18 -2.08
N PHE A 73 -11.47 0.00 -2.65
CA PHE A 73 -11.15 1.22 -1.90
C PHE A 73 -12.12 1.52 -0.76
N GLN A 74 -13.44 1.39 -1.00
CA GLN A 74 -14.44 1.68 0.01
C GLN A 74 -14.41 0.69 1.19
N ALA A 75 -14.28 -0.61 0.89
CA ALA A 75 -14.20 -1.65 1.92
C ALA A 75 -12.91 -1.51 2.74
N GLU A 76 -11.78 -1.23 2.07
CA GLU A 76 -10.51 -1.03 2.74
C GLU A 76 -10.52 0.21 3.63
N LEU A 77 -11.20 1.26 3.21
CA LEU A 77 -11.37 2.46 4.02
C LEU A 77 -12.14 2.18 5.31
N GLU A 78 -13.17 1.35 5.26
CA GLU A 78 -13.92 0.93 6.44
C GLU A 78 -13.02 0.13 7.40
N ASN A 79 -12.16 -0.76 6.89
CA ASN A 79 -11.17 -1.48 7.67
C ASN A 79 -10.19 -0.52 8.37
N VAL A 80 -9.65 0.47 7.64
CA VAL A 80 -8.73 1.47 8.21
C VAL A 80 -9.44 2.33 9.27
N PHE A 81 -10.72 2.63 9.08
CA PHE A 81 -11.49 3.38 10.09
C PHE A 81 -11.72 2.56 11.36
N GLU A 82 -11.98 1.25 11.25
CA GLU A 82 -12.06 0.36 12.41
C GLU A 82 -10.71 0.22 13.11
N GLU A 83 -9.62 0.14 12.35
CA GLU A 83 -8.26 0.16 12.91
C GLU A 83 -7.99 1.47 13.68
N TYR A 84 -8.40 2.61 13.14
CA TYR A 84 -8.33 3.89 13.85
C TYR A 84 -9.08 3.84 15.19
N ASN A 85 -10.31 3.30 15.22
CA ASN A 85 -11.07 3.17 16.45
C ASN A 85 -10.36 2.29 17.47
N MET A 86 -9.74 1.17 17.05
CA MET A 86 -8.96 0.30 17.93
C MET A 86 -7.75 1.03 18.54
N TYR A 87 -7.09 1.91 17.79
CA TYR A 87 -6.00 2.74 18.33
C TYR A 87 -6.50 3.76 19.35
N GLU A 88 -7.67 4.36 19.11
CA GLU A 88 -8.28 5.33 20.04
C GLU A 88 -8.65 4.70 21.38
N ASP A 89 -8.99 3.41 21.41
CA ASP A 89 -9.30 2.69 22.65
C ASP A 89 -8.05 2.48 23.56
N ASN A 90 -6.84 2.68 23.04
CA ASN A 90 -5.62 2.49 23.80
C ASN A 90 -5.13 3.81 24.45
N PRO A 91 -5.11 3.93 25.78
CA PRO A 91 -4.67 5.15 26.47
C PRO A 91 -3.24 5.61 26.10
N ASN A 92 -2.35 4.69 25.77
CA ASN A 92 -0.98 5.04 25.37
C ASN A 92 -0.93 5.76 24.01
N THR A 93 -1.92 5.52 23.15
CA THR A 93 -2.04 6.26 21.88
C THR A 93 -2.25 7.74 22.12
N HIS A 94 -3.11 8.10 23.07
CA HIS A 94 -3.38 9.51 23.41
C HIS A 94 -2.14 10.19 24.01
N VAL A 95 -1.42 9.51 24.89
CA VAL A 95 -0.16 10.02 25.45
C VAL A 95 0.86 10.25 24.34
N ARG A 96 1.01 9.31 23.42
CA ARG A 96 1.91 9.43 22.27
C ARG A 96 1.52 10.57 21.34
N LYS A 97 0.24 10.70 21.00
CA LYS A 97 -0.29 11.79 20.16
C LYS A 97 0.03 13.16 20.78
N GLU A 98 -0.26 13.33 22.08
CA GLU A 98 -0.01 14.58 22.79
C GLU A 98 1.50 14.90 22.86
N LEU A 99 2.33 13.90 23.09
CA LEU A 99 3.78 14.05 23.06
C LEU A 99 4.28 14.50 21.69
N MET A 100 3.86 13.81 20.62
CA MET A 100 4.29 14.10 19.26
C MET A 100 3.82 15.48 18.79
N SER A 101 2.59 15.88 19.11
CA SER A 101 2.05 17.19 18.78
C SER A 101 2.82 18.35 19.42
N LYS A 102 3.36 18.15 20.64
CA LYS A 102 4.17 19.16 21.31
C LYS A 102 5.63 19.14 20.86
N LEU A 103 6.18 17.94 20.66
CA LEU A 103 7.58 17.77 20.30
C LEU A 103 7.85 18.22 18.85
N TYR A 104 6.90 17.98 17.96
CA TYR A 104 6.99 18.26 16.53
C TYR A 104 5.98 19.31 16.04
N ALA A 105 5.62 20.26 16.89
CA ALA A 105 4.66 21.32 16.54
C ALA A 105 5.05 22.03 15.23
N GLY A 106 4.14 22.05 14.26
CA GLY A 106 4.37 22.60 12.92
C GLY A 106 5.19 21.72 11.96
N HIS A 107 5.61 20.54 12.39
CA HIS A 107 6.29 19.56 11.54
C HIS A 107 5.31 18.44 11.15
N PRO A 108 5.45 17.79 9.96
CA PRO A 108 4.59 16.67 9.56
C PRO A 108 4.47 15.53 10.57
N TYR A 109 5.46 15.35 11.45
CA TYR A 109 5.46 14.32 12.51
C TYR A 109 4.54 14.63 13.68
N GLU A 110 3.93 15.81 13.74
CA GLU A 110 2.89 16.08 14.75
C GLU A 110 1.62 15.26 14.51
N ARG A 111 1.41 14.78 13.28
CA ARG A 111 0.25 13.96 12.88
C ARG A 111 0.52 12.49 13.11
N ASP A 112 -0.54 11.73 13.43
CA ASP A 112 -0.44 10.27 13.46
C ASP A 112 -0.41 9.69 12.05
N VAL A 113 0.31 8.56 11.88
CA VAL A 113 0.43 7.86 10.60
C VAL A 113 -0.92 7.35 10.12
N ILE A 114 -1.79 6.90 11.03
CA ILE A 114 -3.15 6.44 10.72
C ILE A 114 -4.04 7.54 10.13
N GLY A 115 -3.66 8.81 10.28
CA GLY A 115 -4.40 9.96 9.78
C GLY A 115 -5.44 10.51 10.75
N LEU A 116 -6.33 11.32 10.22
CA LEU A 116 -7.40 11.98 10.97
C LEU A 116 -8.76 11.39 10.61
N PRO A 117 -9.69 11.26 11.58
CA PRO A 117 -11.01 10.66 11.35
C PRO A 117 -11.82 11.42 10.29
N GLU A 118 -11.65 12.74 10.17
CA GLU A 118 -12.30 13.54 9.15
C GLU A 118 -11.87 13.15 7.73
N HIS A 119 -10.61 12.75 7.56
CA HIS A 119 -10.07 12.30 6.28
C HIS A 119 -10.55 10.89 5.95
N LEU A 120 -10.68 10.02 6.96
CA LEU A 120 -11.16 8.65 6.78
C LEU A 120 -12.67 8.58 6.50
N LYS A 121 -13.47 9.54 7.05
CA LYS A 121 -14.93 9.60 6.82
C LYS A 121 -15.34 10.16 5.47
N ASN A 122 -14.47 10.89 4.80
CA ASN A 122 -14.79 11.53 3.52
C ASN A 122 -13.59 11.46 2.54
N PRO A 123 -13.11 10.25 2.25
CA PRO A 123 -11.98 10.08 1.36
C PRO A 123 -12.41 10.30 -0.09
N ARG A 124 -11.47 10.76 -0.88
CA ARG A 124 -11.65 10.88 -2.33
C ARG A 124 -10.66 9.94 -3.01
N LEU A 125 -11.15 8.94 -3.71
CA LEU A 125 -10.33 8.05 -4.50
C LEU A 125 -9.41 8.84 -5.46
N SER A 126 -9.90 9.94 -6.03
CA SER A 126 -9.08 10.82 -6.88
C SER A 126 -7.86 11.39 -6.17
N LYS A 127 -7.94 11.66 -4.86
CA LYS A 127 -6.80 12.13 -4.07
C LYS A 127 -5.81 11.01 -3.75
N LEU A 128 -6.30 9.79 -3.55
CA LEU A 128 -5.43 8.62 -3.41
C LEU A 128 -4.65 8.36 -4.71
N ILE A 129 -5.33 8.43 -5.86
CA ILE A 129 -4.69 8.27 -7.17
C ILE A 129 -3.66 9.38 -7.42
N GLU A 130 -4.00 10.64 -7.11
CA GLU A 130 -3.08 11.77 -7.21
C GLU A 130 -1.83 11.57 -6.32
N PHE A 131 -2.02 11.11 -5.09
CA PHE A 131 -0.92 10.77 -4.18
C PHE A 131 -0.06 9.64 -4.75
N TYR A 132 -0.69 8.57 -5.23
CA TYR A 132 0.03 7.45 -5.82
C TYR A 132 0.88 7.89 -7.01
N ASN A 133 0.30 8.59 -7.98
CA ASN A 133 1.00 9.07 -9.17
C ASN A 133 2.10 10.09 -8.85
N THR A 134 2.04 10.74 -7.70
CA THR A 134 3.06 11.71 -7.28
C THR A 134 4.26 11.03 -6.62
N TRP A 135 4.01 10.01 -5.80
CA TRP A 135 5.03 9.47 -4.90
C TRP A 135 5.52 8.07 -5.27
N TYR A 136 4.71 7.28 -6.00
CA TYR A 136 5.08 5.95 -6.47
C TYR A 136 5.71 6.01 -7.86
N VAL A 137 6.82 6.71 -7.93
CA VAL A 137 7.59 6.95 -9.16
C VAL A 137 9.01 6.41 -9.01
N PRO A 138 9.68 5.95 -10.08
CA PRO A 138 10.96 5.25 -10.00
C PRO A 138 12.05 5.98 -9.22
N ASN A 139 12.13 7.31 -9.34
CA ASN A 139 13.10 8.13 -8.64
C ASN A 139 12.83 8.33 -7.13
N ASN A 140 11.68 7.86 -6.65
CA ASN A 140 11.27 7.89 -5.25
C ASN A 140 11.04 6.48 -4.67
N MET A 141 11.45 5.44 -5.39
CA MET A 141 11.28 4.04 -4.99
C MET A 141 12.63 3.33 -4.93
N ALA A 142 12.71 2.30 -4.09
CA ALA A 142 13.85 1.40 -4.02
C ALA A 142 13.36 -0.05 -4.06
N LEU A 143 13.91 -0.84 -4.98
CA LEU A 143 13.75 -2.28 -5.01
C LEU A 143 14.94 -2.91 -4.29
N ILE A 144 14.69 -3.67 -3.24
CA ILE A 144 15.71 -4.33 -2.43
C ILE A 144 15.46 -5.84 -2.48
N ILE A 145 16.38 -6.60 -3.04
CA ILE A 145 16.34 -8.05 -3.12
C ILE A 145 17.56 -8.59 -2.36
N VAL A 146 17.32 -9.49 -1.40
CA VAL A 146 18.37 -10.11 -0.59
C VAL A 146 18.20 -11.62 -0.62
N GLY A 147 19.28 -12.34 -0.90
CA GLY A 147 19.25 -13.79 -0.94
C GLY A 147 20.37 -14.39 -1.79
N ASP A 148 20.27 -15.69 -2.05
CA ASP A 148 21.18 -16.43 -2.92
C ASP A 148 20.63 -16.42 -4.36
N PHE A 149 21.12 -15.50 -5.18
CA PHE A 149 20.77 -15.37 -6.60
C PHE A 149 21.92 -14.77 -7.41
N ASP A 150 21.92 -15.05 -8.71
CA ASP A 150 22.88 -14.46 -9.64
C ASP A 150 22.44 -13.04 -10.04
N THR A 151 23.25 -12.05 -9.66
CA THR A 151 22.98 -10.64 -9.93
C THR A 151 23.03 -10.31 -11.43
N GLU A 152 23.98 -10.91 -12.18
CA GLU A 152 24.12 -10.65 -13.62
C GLU A 152 22.92 -11.19 -14.40
N ALA A 153 22.40 -12.36 -14.01
CA ALA A 153 21.20 -12.94 -14.59
C ALA A 153 19.91 -12.21 -14.16
N THR A 154 19.89 -11.64 -12.96
CA THR A 154 18.69 -10.98 -12.41
C THR A 154 18.51 -9.54 -12.90
N THR A 155 19.59 -8.81 -13.13
CA THR A 155 19.53 -7.41 -13.58
C THR A 155 18.68 -7.23 -14.85
N PRO A 156 18.85 -8.00 -15.93
CA PRO A 156 18.00 -7.90 -17.11
C PRO A 156 16.51 -8.17 -16.82
N MET A 157 16.20 -9.06 -15.89
CA MET A 157 14.80 -9.33 -15.48
C MET A 157 14.18 -8.13 -14.79
N ILE A 158 14.96 -7.42 -13.96
CA ILE A 158 14.51 -6.18 -13.31
C ILE A 158 14.28 -5.08 -14.35
N GLU A 159 15.17 -4.92 -15.31
CA GLU A 159 15.03 -3.96 -16.41
C GLU A 159 13.79 -4.25 -17.26
N GLU A 160 13.51 -5.51 -17.57
CA GLU A 160 12.33 -5.93 -18.33
C GLU A 160 11.02 -5.67 -17.57
N THR A 161 11.02 -5.79 -16.25
CA THR A 161 9.83 -5.70 -15.40
C THR A 161 9.67 -4.30 -14.79
N PHE A 162 10.48 -3.95 -13.80
CA PHE A 162 10.43 -2.66 -13.11
C PHE A 162 10.91 -1.48 -13.97
N GLY A 163 11.74 -1.74 -14.99
CA GLY A 163 12.15 -0.70 -15.95
C GLY A 163 11.02 -0.12 -16.79
N ARG A 164 9.82 -0.70 -16.72
CA ARG A 164 8.59 -0.17 -17.35
C ARG A 164 7.88 0.92 -16.54
N LEU A 165 8.29 1.13 -15.28
CA LEU A 165 7.75 2.20 -14.44
C LEU A 165 8.18 3.58 -14.99
N GLU A 166 7.22 4.50 -15.11
CA GLU A 166 7.41 5.87 -15.61
C GLU A 166 7.38 6.91 -14.49
#